data_70f4fe9160702d707821792dc45f3b13
#
_entry.id   70f4fe9160702d707821792dc45f3b13
#
_cell.length_a   1.000
_cell.length_b   1.000
_cell.length_c   1.000
_cell.angle_alpha   90.00
_cell.angle_beta   90.00
_cell.angle_gamma   90.00
#
_symmetry.space_group_name_H-M   'P 1'
#
loop_
_entity.id
_entity.type
_entity.pdbx_description
1 polymer ?
#
loop_
_entity_poly.entity_id
_entity_poly.type
_entity_poly.pdbx_seq_one_letter_code
_entity_poly.pdbx_strand_id
1 'polypeptide(L)'
;INPHNSRITAGGSSGGAASATAAGIGAIGHGTDIGGSVRYPAYACGLQGLRPTQGRFPAWNPSGKDRHIGAQLMAASGPLTRKIADLELATKVMSGSDLRDPWHVPLPYEMGDFPRRAALCVNPDGMQTDEFVENAVRQAAERLTDAGWEVTEVESPPFQEPARLQAILWLAETHRVGTSILDKEGDPDAIHVFGEMIKLSPVPTINDVLDALQARLGFLRDWQLFLEKYPVLICPTSSEPPFPDLLDLRDFPRVIKAQLTQVGLPLMGIPGLSIITGYNESPDGKIPMGAQLVGTRFREDILISAAKEIEARSPQIEIAEP
;
A
#
# COMPACT_ATOMS: atom_id res chain seq x y z
N ILE A 1 -3.84 13.01 -13.66
CA ILE A 1 -2.73 14.00 -13.54
C ILE A 1 -2.41 14.14 -12.07
N ASN A 2 -1.10 14.17 -11.74
CA ASN A 2 -0.64 14.44 -10.38
C ASN A 2 -0.70 15.95 -10.11
N PRO A 3 -1.37 16.43 -9.04
CA PRO A 3 -1.56 17.85 -8.81
C PRO A 3 -0.31 18.59 -8.31
N HIS A 4 0.71 17.87 -7.82
CA HIS A 4 1.99 18.48 -7.41
C HIS A 4 2.96 18.66 -8.58
N ASN A 5 2.86 17.79 -9.60
CA ASN A 5 3.77 17.78 -10.74
C ASN A 5 3.14 16.96 -11.89
N SER A 6 2.79 17.62 -12.99
CA SER A 6 2.14 16.96 -14.13
C SER A 6 3.04 16.00 -14.92
N ARG A 7 4.34 15.94 -14.62
CA ARG A 7 5.30 15.02 -15.25
C ARG A 7 5.40 13.67 -14.57
N ILE A 8 4.85 13.55 -13.35
CA ILE A 8 4.85 12.30 -12.60
C ILE A 8 3.44 11.73 -12.50
N THR A 9 3.35 10.41 -12.33
CA THR A 9 2.08 9.71 -12.22
C THR A 9 1.33 10.11 -10.93
N ALA A 10 0.02 10.10 -10.96
CA ALA A 10 -0.83 10.14 -9.76
C ALA A 10 -0.88 8.77 -9.03
N GLY A 11 -0.25 7.75 -9.62
CA GLY A 11 -0.33 6.37 -9.15
C GLY A 11 -1.65 5.68 -9.51
N GLY A 12 -1.68 4.37 -9.31
CA GLY A 12 -2.83 3.52 -9.65
C GLY A 12 -3.03 2.39 -8.62
N SER A 13 -4.24 1.85 -8.58
CA SER A 13 -5.42 2.20 -9.35
C SER A 13 -6.27 3.32 -8.72
N SER A 14 -6.04 3.75 -7.45
CA SER A 14 -6.82 4.81 -6.78
C SER A 14 -6.27 6.24 -7.05
N GLY A 15 -5.60 6.47 -8.18
CA GLY A 15 -4.96 7.74 -8.55
C GLY A 15 -5.92 8.92 -8.63
N GLY A 16 -7.14 8.71 -9.14
CA GLY A 16 -8.18 9.75 -9.18
C GLY A 16 -8.60 10.21 -7.78
N ALA A 17 -8.79 9.28 -6.83
CA ALA A 17 -9.11 9.60 -5.44
C ALA A 17 -7.95 10.33 -4.76
N ALA A 18 -6.70 9.89 -5.00
CA ALA A 18 -5.52 10.55 -4.46
C ALA A 18 -5.35 11.97 -5.02
N SER A 19 -5.43 12.14 -6.34
CA SER A 19 -5.32 13.43 -7.01
C SER A 19 -6.38 14.43 -6.50
N ALA A 20 -7.65 14.00 -6.41
CA ALA A 20 -8.74 14.82 -5.91
C ALA A 20 -8.52 15.23 -4.44
N THR A 21 -8.06 14.29 -3.58
CA THR A 21 -7.78 14.57 -2.17
C THR A 21 -6.61 15.53 -2.02
N ALA A 22 -5.52 15.36 -2.79
CA ALA A 22 -4.38 16.26 -2.76
C ALA A 22 -4.74 17.67 -3.23
N ALA A 23 -5.58 17.80 -4.26
CA ALA A 23 -6.10 19.08 -4.75
C ALA A 23 -7.19 19.71 -3.87
N GLY A 24 -7.52 19.13 -2.72
CA GLY A 24 -8.49 19.70 -1.77
C GLY A 24 -9.96 19.53 -2.14
N ILE A 25 -10.31 18.74 -3.16
CA ILE A 25 -11.69 18.47 -3.56
C ILE A 25 -12.46 17.71 -2.44
N GLY A 26 -11.76 16.90 -1.68
CA GLY A 26 -12.30 16.25 -0.48
C GLY A 26 -11.24 16.16 0.63
N ALA A 27 -11.69 15.94 1.86
CA ALA A 27 -10.78 15.69 3.00
C ALA A 27 -10.29 14.25 3.02
N ILE A 28 -11.14 13.31 2.62
CA ILE A 28 -10.92 11.86 2.66
C ILE A 28 -11.24 11.29 1.28
N GLY A 29 -10.24 10.65 0.67
CA GLY A 29 -10.41 9.80 -0.50
C GLY A 29 -10.64 8.35 -0.07
N HIS A 30 -11.37 7.58 -0.88
CA HIS A 30 -11.56 6.15 -0.71
C HIS A 30 -10.96 5.39 -1.88
N GLY A 31 -10.21 4.34 -1.59
CA GLY A 31 -9.61 3.46 -2.58
C GLY A 31 -9.68 2.00 -2.20
N THR A 32 -9.15 1.14 -3.08
CA THR A 32 -8.96 -0.30 -2.81
C THR A 32 -7.53 -0.69 -3.10
N ASP A 33 -6.98 -1.65 -2.36
CA ASP A 33 -5.58 -2.05 -2.43
C ASP A 33 -5.46 -3.58 -2.45
N ILE A 34 -4.95 -4.12 -3.56
CA ILE A 34 -4.61 -5.53 -3.71
C ILE A 34 -3.12 -5.73 -4.06
N GLY A 35 -2.43 -4.65 -4.43
CA GLY A 35 -1.01 -4.64 -4.82
C GLY A 35 -0.34 -3.28 -4.60
N GLY A 36 -0.91 -2.42 -3.71
CA GLY A 36 -0.41 -1.07 -3.47
C GLY A 36 -1.33 0.05 -3.92
N SER A 37 -2.53 -0.28 -4.43
CA SER A 37 -3.40 0.68 -5.13
C SER A 37 -4.04 1.78 -4.24
N VAL A 38 -3.82 1.80 -2.93
CA VAL A 38 -4.05 2.94 -2.01
C VAL A 38 -2.72 3.59 -1.65
N ARG A 39 -1.73 2.78 -1.29
CA ARG A 39 -0.43 3.23 -0.75
C ARG A 39 0.41 3.96 -1.80
N TYR A 40 0.50 3.43 -3.02
CA TYR A 40 1.28 4.08 -4.08
C TYR A 40 0.66 5.41 -4.54
N PRO A 41 -0.66 5.52 -4.81
CA PRO A 41 -1.29 6.81 -5.09
C PRO A 41 -1.14 7.82 -3.95
N ALA A 42 -1.20 7.39 -2.69
CA ALA A 42 -0.93 8.26 -1.55
C ALA A 42 0.51 8.80 -1.59
N TYR A 43 1.51 7.91 -1.79
CA TYR A 43 2.91 8.28 -1.94
C TYR A 43 3.12 9.26 -3.09
N ALA A 44 2.58 8.95 -4.27
CA ALA A 44 2.77 9.76 -5.48
C ALA A 44 2.10 11.15 -5.40
N CYS A 45 0.97 11.27 -4.71
CA CYS A 45 0.21 12.51 -4.57
C CYS A 45 0.44 13.23 -3.23
N GLY A 46 1.46 12.86 -2.45
CA GLY A 46 1.79 13.58 -1.22
C GLY A 46 0.74 13.42 -0.11
N LEU A 47 0.16 12.25 0.04
CA LEU A 47 -0.90 11.92 1.00
C LEU A 47 -0.49 10.82 1.97
N GLN A 48 -1.30 10.66 3.02
CA GLN A 48 -1.32 9.51 3.90
C GLN A 48 -2.29 8.48 3.36
N GLY A 49 -1.87 7.22 3.19
CA GLY A 49 -2.74 6.18 2.65
C GLY A 49 -2.64 4.88 3.42
N LEU A 50 -3.75 4.39 3.96
CA LEU A 50 -3.82 3.17 4.74
C LEU A 50 -4.43 2.03 3.93
N ARG A 51 -3.66 0.96 3.73
CA ARG A 51 -4.18 -0.38 3.50
C ARG A 51 -4.38 -1.05 4.87
N PRO A 52 -5.60 -1.29 5.33
CA PRO A 52 -5.84 -1.98 6.59
C PRO A 52 -5.56 -3.49 6.47
N THR A 53 -5.59 -4.17 7.61
CA THR A 53 -5.65 -5.63 7.68
C THR A 53 -6.83 -6.16 6.86
N GLN A 54 -6.62 -7.27 6.17
CA GLN A 54 -7.71 -7.96 5.48
C GLN A 54 -8.82 -8.34 6.47
N GLY A 55 -10.05 -7.92 6.19
CA GLY A 55 -11.20 -8.10 7.05
C GLY A 55 -11.39 -7.01 8.13
N ARG A 56 -10.51 -6.01 8.21
CA ARG A 56 -10.68 -4.89 9.15
C ARG A 56 -11.85 -3.98 8.77
N PHE A 57 -12.00 -3.68 7.48
CA PHE A 57 -13.12 -2.94 6.94
C PHE A 57 -14.03 -3.88 6.15
N PRO A 58 -15.35 -3.85 6.39
CA PRO A 58 -16.25 -4.61 5.55
C PRO A 58 -16.23 -4.10 4.11
N ALA A 59 -16.32 -4.99 3.15
CA ALA A 59 -16.16 -4.70 1.73
C ALA A 59 -17.26 -5.36 0.87
N TRP A 60 -18.51 -5.21 1.26
CA TRP A 60 -19.64 -5.67 0.48
C TRP A 60 -20.04 -4.63 -0.59
N ASN A 61 -20.30 -5.11 -1.82
CA ASN A 61 -20.77 -4.28 -2.91
C ASN A 61 -22.04 -4.91 -3.55
N PRO A 62 -23.21 -4.25 -3.47
CA PRO A 62 -24.47 -4.78 -3.99
C PRO A 62 -24.58 -4.72 -5.50
N SER A 63 -23.75 -3.96 -6.19
CA SER A 63 -23.88 -3.71 -7.63
C SER A 63 -23.19 -4.77 -8.52
N GLY A 64 -22.53 -5.73 -7.93
CA GLY A 64 -21.75 -6.74 -8.65
C GLY A 64 -21.95 -8.16 -8.13
N LYS A 65 -21.28 -9.12 -8.79
CA LYS A 65 -21.13 -10.49 -8.29
C LYS A 65 -20.11 -10.48 -7.13
N ASP A 66 -20.13 -11.57 -6.35
CA ASP A 66 -19.10 -11.79 -5.35
C ASP A 66 -17.69 -11.73 -5.97
N ARG A 67 -16.76 -11.16 -5.20
CA ARG A 67 -15.38 -10.99 -5.66
C ARG A 67 -14.73 -12.34 -5.93
N HIS A 68 -13.80 -12.35 -6.88
CA HIS A 68 -12.91 -13.49 -7.13
C HIS A 68 -12.12 -13.87 -5.87
N ILE A 69 -11.71 -15.14 -5.74
CA ILE A 69 -11.04 -15.65 -4.54
C ILE A 69 -9.76 -14.89 -4.21
N GLY A 70 -8.96 -14.52 -5.20
CA GLY A 70 -7.77 -13.70 -4.99
C GLY A 70 -8.10 -12.34 -4.35
N ALA A 71 -9.15 -11.67 -4.83
CA ALA A 71 -9.62 -10.42 -4.25
C ALA A 71 -10.25 -10.60 -2.85
N GLN A 72 -10.96 -11.71 -2.61
CA GLN A 72 -11.48 -12.04 -1.28
C GLN A 72 -10.36 -12.21 -0.25
N LEU A 73 -9.25 -12.83 -0.65
CA LEU A 73 -8.13 -13.12 0.24
C LEU A 73 -7.19 -11.91 0.47
N MET A 74 -7.15 -10.94 -0.47
CA MET A 74 -6.07 -9.96 -0.50
C MET A 74 -6.51 -8.51 -0.67
N ALA A 75 -7.67 -8.23 -1.28
CA ALA A 75 -8.10 -6.85 -1.50
C ALA A 75 -8.69 -6.23 -0.23
N ALA A 76 -8.27 -5.02 0.10
CA ALA A 76 -8.82 -4.23 1.20
C ALA A 76 -9.19 -2.82 0.71
N SER A 77 -10.29 -2.27 1.20
CA SER A 77 -10.60 -0.84 1.07
C SER A 77 -9.74 -0.02 2.01
N GLY A 78 -9.40 1.21 1.64
CA GLY A 78 -8.58 2.07 2.50
C GLY A 78 -8.77 3.56 2.23
N PRO A 79 -8.60 4.42 3.26
CA PRO A 79 -8.66 5.87 3.15
C PRO A 79 -7.34 6.46 2.64
N LEU A 80 -7.46 7.60 1.93
CA LEU A 80 -6.38 8.50 1.57
C LEU A 80 -6.71 9.88 2.13
N THR A 81 -5.76 10.51 2.83
CA THR A 81 -6.00 11.80 3.50
C THR A 81 -4.74 12.67 3.47
N ARG A 82 -4.91 13.98 3.70
CA ARG A 82 -3.78 14.89 3.88
C ARG A 82 -3.22 14.86 5.32
N LYS A 83 -4.05 14.47 6.29
CA LYS A 83 -3.68 14.46 7.71
C LYS A 83 -3.93 13.10 8.35
N ILE A 84 -3.05 12.68 9.25
CA ILE A 84 -3.23 11.43 10.01
C ILE A 84 -4.45 11.48 10.91
N ALA A 85 -4.86 12.63 11.42
CA ALA A 85 -6.09 12.76 12.20
C ALA A 85 -7.35 12.37 11.39
N ASP A 86 -7.41 12.78 10.11
CA ASP A 86 -8.51 12.40 9.21
C ASP A 86 -8.43 10.91 8.84
N LEU A 87 -7.20 10.38 8.68
CA LEU A 87 -6.98 8.95 8.42
C LEU A 87 -7.48 8.09 9.60
N GLU A 88 -7.17 8.50 10.83
CA GLU A 88 -7.65 7.82 12.03
C GLU A 88 -9.19 7.85 12.14
N LEU A 89 -9.78 9.02 11.91
CA LEU A 89 -11.23 9.17 11.90
C LEU A 89 -11.89 8.25 10.87
N ALA A 90 -11.36 8.26 9.64
CA ALA A 90 -11.82 7.39 8.57
C ALA A 90 -11.68 5.91 8.95
N THR A 91 -10.54 5.52 9.53
CA THR A 91 -10.27 4.15 9.97
C THR A 91 -11.29 3.69 11.03
N LYS A 92 -11.58 4.54 12.04
CA LYS A 92 -12.57 4.24 13.08
C LYS A 92 -13.97 4.05 12.49
N VAL A 93 -14.39 4.93 11.59
CA VAL A 93 -15.71 4.86 10.95
C VAL A 93 -15.82 3.66 10.01
N MET A 94 -14.81 3.42 9.16
CA MET A 94 -14.82 2.32 8.20
C MET A 94 -14.68 0.93 8.85
N SER A 95 -14.22 0.86 10.10
CA SER A 95 -14.17 -0.40 10.88
C SER A 95 -15.55 -0.81 11.45
N GLY A 96 -16.61 -0.03 11.18
CA GLY A 96 -17.96 -0.35 11.60
C GLY A 96 -18.42 -1.70 11.04
N SER A 97 -19.20 -2.45 11.84
CA SER A 97 -19.63 -3.79 11.48
C SER A 97 -20.66 -3.80 10.35
N ASP A 98 -20.49 -4.69 9.38
CA ASP A 98 -21.48 -5.00 8.35
C ASP A 98 -21.58 -6.53 8.16
N LEU A 99 -22.71 -7.10 8.53
CA LEU A 99 -22.96 -8.55 8.45
C LEU A 99 -23.02 -9.10 7.02
N ARG A 100 -23.06 -8.23 6.02
CA ARG A 100 -23.07 -8.63 4.60
C ARG A 100 -21.68 -9.01 4.09
N ASP A 101 -20.61 -8.62 4.80
CA ASP A 101 -19.27 -9.10 4.49
C ASP A 101 -18.86 -10.24 5.43
N PRO A 102 -18.82 -11.50 4.94
CA PRO A 102 -18.46 -12.66 5.77
C PRO A 102 -16.98 -12.67 6.21
N TRP A 103 -16.13 -11.86 5.60
CA TRP A 103 -14.71 -11.74 5.96
C TRP A 103 -14.44 -10.67 7.02
N HIS A 104 -15.46 -9.86 7.38
CA HIS A 104 -15.28 -8.80 8.36
C HIS A 104 -15.04 -9.37 9.77
N VAL A 105 -14.00 -8.84 10.44
CA VAL A 105 -13.65 -9.21 11.83
C VAL A 105 -13.92 -8.01 12.74
N PRO A 106 -14.97 -8.06 13.59
CA PRO A 106 -15.40 -6.93 14.39
C PRO A 106 -14.54 -6.78 15.66
N LEU A 107 -13.32 -6.29 15.51
CA LEU A 107 -12.41 -6.00 16.61
C LEU A 107 -12.46 -4.53 17.02
N PRO A 108 -12.22 -4.19 18.29
CA PRO A 108 -12.00 -2.81 18.72
C PRO A 108 -10.87 -2.13 17.92
N TYR A 109 -10.94 -0.80 17.80
CA TYR A 109 -9.86 -0.04 17.16
C TYR A 109 -8.58 -0.05 18.03
N GLU A 110 -8.71 0.22 19.31
CA GLU A 110 -7.61 0.19 20.27
C GLU A 110 -7.63 -1.12 21.07
N MET A 111 -6.50 -1.81 21.13
CA MET A 111 -6.36 -3.11 21.80
C MET A 111 -5.24 -3.10 22.85
N GLY A 112 -5.16 -2.04 23.65
CA GLY A 112 -4.21 -1.90 24.75
C GLY A 112 -2.83 -1.41 24.36
N ASP A 113 -1.94 -1.37 25.35
CA ASP A 113 -0.58 -0.84 25.22
C ASP A 113 0.27 -1.67 24.25
N PHE A 114 1.30 -1.03 23.71
CA PHE A 114 2.27 -1.64 22.81
C PHE A 114 3.68 -1.08 23.06
N PRO A 115 4.73 -1.86 22.82
CA PRO A 115 6.09 -1.36 22.93
C PRO A 115 6.39 -0.39 21.77
N ARG A 116 6.97 0.78 22.09
CA ARG A 116 7.42 1.77 21.09
C ARG A 116 8.74 1.32 20.45
N ARG A 117 8.67 0.23 19.68
CA ARG A 117 9.80 -0.33 18.94
C ARG A 117 9.47 -0.39 17.46
N ALA A 118 10.44 -0.04 16.62
CA ALA A 118 10.31 -0.14 15.17
C ALA A 118 11.57 -0.75 14.58
N ALA A 119 11.39 -1.51 13.50
CA ALA A 119 12.47 -1.93 12.61
C ALA A 119 12.61 -0.90 11.48
N LEU A 120 13.83 -0.68 11.02
CA LEU A 120 14.16 0.03 9.78
C LEU A 120 14.77 -0.96 8.79
N CYS A 121 14.22 -1.05 7.59
CA CYS A 121 14.81 -1.79 6.48
C CYS A 121 14.75 -0.96 5.20
N VAL A 122 15.88 -0.41 4.79
CA VAL A 122 15.96 0.51 3.64
C VAL A 122 15.97 -0.25 2.32
N ASN A 123 16.60 -1.43 2.29
CA ASN A 123 16.78 -2.26 1.09
C ASN A 123 16.16 -3.66 1.28
N PRO A 124 14.83 -3.79 1.47
CA PRO A 124 14.19 -5.10 1.63
C PRO A 124 14.51 -6.05 0.47
N ASP A 125 14.80 -7.32 0.75
CA ASP A 125 15.22 -8.33 -0.24
C ASP A 125 16.46 -7.93 -1.07
N GLY A 126 17.32 -7.04 -0.57
CA GLY A 126 18.47 -6.51 -1.31
C GLY A 126 18.10 -5.62 -2.49
N MET A 127 16.89 -5.09 -2.50
CA MET A 127 16.41 -4.13 -3.49
C MET A 127 17.30 -2.87 -3.45
N GLN A 128 17.66 -2.36 -4.62
CA GLN A 128 18.37 -1.09 -4.71
C GLN A 128 17.37 0.06 -4.58
N THR A 129 17.43 0.76 -3.45
CA THR A 129 16.62 1.94 -3.18
C THR A 129 17.34 3.20 -3.66
N ASP A 130 16.61 4.07 -4.35
CA ASP A 130 17.08 5.38 -4.77
C ASP A 130 17.48 6.23 -3.55
N GLU A 131 18.55 7.03 -3.66
CA GLU A 131 19.09 7.84 -2.55
C GLU A 131 18.05 8.80 -1.94
N PHE A 132 17.19 9.40 -2.75
CA PHE A 132 16.14 10.30 -2.24
C PHE A 132 15.10 9.53 -1.44
N VAL A 133 14.76 8.31 -1.87
CA VAL A 133 13.82 7.43 -1.14
C VAL A 133 14.47 6.92 0.14
N GLU A 134 15.74 6.48 0.10
CA GLU A 134 16.49 6.09 1.29
C GLU A 134 16.49 7.19 2.34
N ASN A 135 16.81 8.43 1.93
CA ASN A 135 16.80 9.59 2.81
C ASN A 135 15.41 9.83 3.43
N ALA A 136 14.32 9.70 2.67
CA ALA A 136 12.96 9.86 3.18
C ALA A 136 12.59 8.79 4.21
N VAL A 137 12.99 7.54 3.97
CA VAL A 137 12.77 6.40 4.89
C VAL A 137 13.57 6.60 6.18
N ARG A 138 14.84 7.03 6.09
CA ARG A 138 15.67 7.32 7.25
C ARG A 138 15.13 8.51 8.07
N GLN A 139 14.62 9.55 7.42
CA GLN A 139 13.95 10.68 8.10
C GLN A 139 12.72 10.20 8.89
N ALA A 140 11.92 9.26 8.36
CA ALA A 140 10.81 8.69 9.12
C ALA A 140 11.29 7.97 10.39
N ALA A 141 12.38 7.21 10.29
CA ALA A 141 13.01 6.52 11.41
C ALA A 141 13.59 7.49 12.47
N GLU A 142 14.28 8.55 12.04
CA GLU A 142 14.81 9.60 12.91
C GLU A 142 13.69 10.29 13.69
N ARG A 143 12.60 10.67 13.03
CA ARG A 143 11.44 11.30 13.67
C ARG A 143 10.76 10.41 14.70
N LEU A 144 10.72 9.08 14.48
CA LEU A 144 10.25 8.15 15.50
C LEU A 144 11.25 8.06 16.68
N THR A 145 12.54 8.05 16.40
CA THR A 145 13.58 8.08 17.45
C THR A 145 13.44 9.33 18.30
N ASP A 146 13.27 10.50 17.69
CA ASP A 146 13.04 11.79 18.37
C ASP A 146 11.73 11.81 19.19
N ALA A 147 10.76 10.96 18.80
CA ALA A 147 9.52 10.75 19.54
C ALA A 147 9.64 9.71 20.68
N GLY A 148 10.84 9.17 20.90
CA GLY A 148 11.12 8.19 21.95
C GLY A 148 10.80 6.74 21.59
N TRP A 149 10.79 6.41 20.28
CA TRP A 149 10.75 5.02 19.83
C TRP A 149 12.16 4.44 19.76
N GLU A 150 12.30 3.17 20.09
CA GLU A 150 13.50 2.39 19.84
C GLU A 150 13.49 1.89 18.39
N VAL A 151 14.30 2.49 17.52
CA VAL A 151 14.40 2.12 16.12
C VAL A 151 15.68 1.33 15.88
N THR A 152 15.56 0.13 15.30
CA THR A 152 16.70 -0.76 15.00
C THR A 152 16.73 -1.07 13.51
N GLU A 153 17.86 -0.82 12.84
CA GLU A 153 18.04 -1.21 11.44
C GLU A 153 18.32 -2.71 11.37
N VAL A 154 17.45 -3.45 10.70
CA VAL A 154 17.48 -4.91 10.56
C VAL A 154 16.88 -5.34 9.22
N GLU A 155 17.25 -6.53 8.75
CA GLU A 155 16.59 -7.17 7.62
C GLU A 155 15.13 -7.49 7.94
N SER A 156 14.24 -7.24 6.97
CA SER A 156 12.83 -7.62 7.06
C SER A 156 12.60 -9.05 6.61
N PRO A 157 11.48 -9.69 6.97
CA PRO A 157 11.02 -10.87 6.26
C PRO A 157 10.79 -10.55 4.77
N PRO A 158 10.80 -11.56 3.87
CA PRO A 158 10.80 -11.34 2.43
C PRO A 158 9.49 -10.69 1.93
N PHE A 159 9.62 -9.89 0.87
CA PHE A 159 8.52 -9.34 0.07
C PHE A 159 8.43 -10.00 -1.31
N GLN A 160 9.57 -10.44 -1.87
CA GLN A 160 9.66 -10.91 -3.25
C GLN A 160 8.86 -12.18 -3.49
N GLU A 161 9.04 -13.20 -2.68
CA GLU A 161 8.29 -14.45 -2.83
C GLU A 161 6.79 -14.25 -2.51
N PRO A 162 6.38 -13.53 -1.45
CA PRO A 162 5.01 -13.10 -1.28
C PRO A 162 4.41 -12.36 -2.48
N ALA A 163 5.16 -11.49 -3.15
CA ALA A 163 4.69 -10.79 -4.36
C ALA A 163 4.44 -11.76 -5.53
N ARG A 164 5.33 -12.74 -5.73
CA ARG A 164 5.15 -13.78 -6.74
C ARG A 164 3.90 -14.62 -6.48
N LEU A 165 3.68 -15.05 -5.24
CA LEU A 165 2.50 -15.84 -4.86
C LEU A 165 1.20 -15.00 -4.93
N GLN A 166 1.28 -13.72 -4.59
CA GLN A 166 0.18 -12.78 -4.75
C GLN A 166 -0.27 -12.71 -6.21
N ALA A 167 0.68 -12.60 -7.16
CA ALA A 167 0.37 -12.58 -8.58
C ALA A 167 -0.33 -13.88 -9.03
N ILE A 168 0.15 -15.04 -8.60
CA ILE A 168 -0.49 -16.35 -8.89
C ILE A 168 -1.94 -16.34 -8.42
N LEU A 169 -2.20 -15.99 -7.15
CA LEU A 169 -3.54 -16.04 -6.57
C LEU A 169 -4.48 -14.99 -7.17
N TRP A 170 -3.96 -13.80 -7.49
CA TRP A 170 -4.76 -12.73 -8.06
C TRP A 170 -5.11 -12.99 -9.52
N LEU A 171 -4.12 -13.44 -10.33
CA LEU A 171 -4.28 -13.57 -11.77
C LEU A 171 -4.87 -14.92 -12.21
N ALA A 172 -4.89 -15.95 -11.34
CA ALA A 172 -5.46 -17.27 -11.67
C ALA A 172 -6.90 -17.20 -12.21
N GLU A 173 -7.75 -16.39 -11.59
CA GLU A 173 -9.13 -16.23 -12.04
C GLU A 173 -9.24 -15.33 -13.27
N THR A 174 -8.33 -14.38 -13.45
CA THR A 174 -8.24 -13.56 -14.67
C THR A 174 -7.94 -14.44 -15.88
N HIS A 175 -7.00 -15.36 -15.77
CA HIS A 175 -6.73 -16.33 -16.82
C HIS A 175 -7.96 -17.19 -17.17
N ARG A 176 -8.82 -17.48 -16.18
CA ARG A 176 -10.05 -18.26 -16.38
C ARG A 176 -11.17 -17.46 -17.02
N VAL A 177 -11.38 -16.20 -16.62
CA VAL A 177 -12.55 -15.41 -17.07
C VAL A 177 -12.24 -14.49 -18.25
N GLY A 178 -10.95 -14.27 -18.56
CA GLY A 178 -10.50 -13.41 -19.64
C GLY A 178 -10.61 -11.91 -19.33
N THR A 179 -10.37 -11.09 -20.35
CA THR A 179 -10.27 -9.63 -20.28
C THR A 179 -11.57 -8.90 -20.65
N SER A 180 -12.69 -9.60 -20.74
CA SER A 180 -13.94 -9.09 -21.31
C SER A 180 -14.48 -7.78 -20.70
N ILE A 181 -14.09 -7.44 -19.45
CA ILE A 181 -14.47 -6.17 -18.83
C ILE A 181 -13.64 -5.03 -19.42
N LEU A 182 -12.32 -5.22 -19.55
CA LEU A 182 -11.41 -4.23 -20.15
C LEU A 182 -11.73 -4.00 -21.63
N ASP A 183 -12.04 -5.09 -22.34
CA ASP A 183 -12.44 -5.01 -23.75
C ASP A 183 -13.72 -4.17 -23.95
N LYS A 184 -14.63 -4.17 -22.97
CA LYS A 184 -15.84 -3.33 -22.99
C LYS A 184 -15.57 -1.86 -22.68
N GLU A 185 -14.62 -1.57 -21.80
CA GLU A 185 -14.20 -0.19 -21.49
C GLU A 185 -13.48 0.43 -22.69
N GLY A 186 -12.71 -0.38 -23.44
CA GLY A 186 -12.06 0.04 -24.68
C GLY A 186 -10.90 1.01 -24.49
N ASP A 187 -10.38 1.19 -23.27
CA ASP A 187 -9.21 1.99 -22.99
C ASP A 187 -7.93 1.22 -23.39
N PRO A 188 -7.21 1.67 -24.44
CA PRO A 188 -6.04 0.97 -24.94
C PRO A 188 -4.89 0.90 -23.93
N ASP A 189 -4.72 1.92 -23.09
CA ASP A 189 -3.67 1.99 -22.09
C ASP A 189 -3.94 0.99 -20.96
N ALA A 190 -5.18 0.92 -20.48
CA ALA A 190 -5.61 -0.06 -19.48
C ALA A 190 -5.46 -1.50 -20.01
N ILE A 191 -5.83 -1.76 -21.28
CA ILE A 191 -5.69 -3.06 -21.94
C ILE A 191 -4.19 -3.45 -22.01
N HIS A 192 -3.32 -2.51 -22.39
CA HIS A 192 -1.88 -2.74 -22.47
C HIS A 192 -1.29 -3.10 -21.10
N VAL A 193 -1.49 -2.25 -20.09
CA VAL A 193 -0.95 -2.46 -18.71
C VAL A 193 -1.47 -3.78 -18.12
N PHE A 194 -2.74 -4.08 -18.31
CA PHE A 194 -3.30 -5.34 -17.84
C PHE A 194 -2.71 -6.55 -18.57
N GLY A 195 -2.44 -6.42 -19.88
CA GLY A 195 -1.73 -7.43 -20.67
C GLY A 195 -0.32 -7.71 -20.13
N GLU A 196 0.43 -6.67 -19.74
CA GLU A 196 1.73 -6.83 -19.08
C GLU A 196 1.59 -7.46 -17.68
N MET A 197 0.57 -7.07 -16.91
CA MET A 197 0.30 -7.64 -15.60
C MET A 197 0.02 -9.16 -15.67
N ILE A 198 -0.76 -9.62 -16.64
CA ILE A 198 -1.04 -11.04 -16.85
C ILE A 198 0.26 -11.85 -17.07
N LYS A 199 1.27 -11.25 -17.68
CA LYS A 199 2.56 -11.92 -17.92
C LYS A 199 3.37 -12.16 -16.63
N LEU A 200 3.05 -11.47 -15.53
CA LEU A 200 3.71 -11.70 -14.23
C LEU A 200 3.46 -13.10 -13.67
N SER A 201 2.36 -13.72 -14.05
CA SER A 201 2.04 -15.10 -13.68
C SER A 201 1.61 -15.86 -14.92
N PRO A 202 2.35 -16.89 -15.36
CA PRO A 202 1.86 -17.83 -16.36
C PRO A 202 0.53 -18.46 -15.87
N VAL A 203 -0.23 -19.04 -16.79
CA VAL A 203 -1.50 -19.74 -16.44
C VAL A 203 -1.21 -20.78 -15.35
N PRO A 204 -1.66 -20.57 -14.11
CA PRO A 204 -1.34 -21.49 -13.03
C PRO A 204 -2.14 -22.78 -13.13
N THR A 205 -1.52 -23.88 -12.75
CA THR A 205 -2.23 -25.13 -12.49
C THR A 205 -2.98 -25.06 -11.16
N ILE A 206 -3.89 -25.99 -10.92
CA ILE A 206 -4.54 -26.10 -9.61
C ILE A 206 -3.52 -26.33 -8.49
N ASN A 207 -2.44 -27.07 -8.76
CA ASN A 207 -1.37 -27.31 -7.79
C ASN A 207 -0.64 -26.02 -7.44
N ASP A 208 -0.31 -25.17 -8.42
CA ASP A 208 0.33 -23.86 -8.16
C ASP A 208 -0.52 -23.00 -7.24
N VAL A 209 -1.85 -23.01 -7.43
CA VAL A 209 -2.77 -22.25 -6.56
C VAL A 209 -2.83 -22.83 -5.15
N LEU A 210 -2.89 -24.16 -5.01
CA LEU A 210 -2.91 -24.83 -3.70
C LEU A 210 -1.59 -24.63 -2.95
N ASP A 211 -0.46 -24.75 -3.66
CA ASP A 211 0.87 -24.53 -3.08
C ASP A 211 1.04 -23.06 -2.62
N ALA A 212 0.54 -22.10 -3.41
CA ALA A 212 0.56 -20.69 -3.02
C ALA A 212 -0.29 -20.41 -1.76
N LEU A 213 -1.49 -21.02 -1.67
CA LEU A 213 -2.35 -20.92 -0.49
C LEU A 213 -1.69 -21.54 0.75
N GLN A 214 -1.00 -22.66 0.60
CA GLN A 214 -0.28 -23.33 1.68
C GLN A 214 0.93 -22.51 2.13
N ALA A 215 1.76 -22.05 1.21
CA ALA A 215 2.96 -21.24 1.49
C ALA A 215 2.61 -19.91 2.17
N ARG A 216 1.48 -19.29 1.81
CA ARG A 216 0.96 -18.07 2.45
C ARG A 216 0.96 -18.15 3.99
N LEU A 217 0.63 -19.30 4.56
CA LEU A 217 0.59 -19.48 6.01
C LEU A 217 1.99 -19.37 6.66
N GLY A 218 3.02 -19.88 5.99
CA GLY A 218 4.41 -19.77 6.43
C GLY A 218 4.85 -18.31 6.50
N PHE A 219 4.68 -17.57 5.39
CA PHE A 219 5.04 -16.14 5.33
C PHE A 219 4.26 -15.31 6.35
N LEU A 220 2.96 -15.57 6.53
CA LEU A 220 2.19 -14.86 7.54
C LEU A 220 2.72 -15.09 8.95
N ARG A 221 3.16 -16.33 9.28
CA ARG A 221 3.77 -16.66 10.57
C ARG A 221 5.09 -15.93 10.77
N ASP A 222 5.98 -15.94 9.77
CA ASP A 222 7.29 -15.29 9.85
C ASP A 222 7.12 -13.78 10.06
N TRP A 223 6.20 -13.15 9.32
CA TRP A 223 5.86 -11.74 9.51
C TRP A 223 5.25 -11.45 10.89
N GLN A 224 4.38 -12.31 11.41
CA GLN A 224 3.81 -12.13 12.74
C GLN A 224 4.88 -12.21 13.84
N LEU A 225 5.81 -13.16 13.74
CA LEU A 225 6.92 -13.28 14.70
C LEU A 225 7.88 -12.08 14.64
N PHE A 226 8.13 -11.56 13.45
CA PHE A 226 8.92 -10.34 13.27
C PHE A 226 8.21 -9.12 13.88
N LEU A 227 6.92 -8.94 13.58
CA LEU A 227 6.11 -7.82 14.06
C LEU A 227 5.76 -7.91 15.56
N GLU A 228 5.85 -9.07 16.18
CA GLU A 228 5.79 -9.20 17.64
C GLU A 228 7.01 -8.54 18.30
N LYS A 229 8.17 -8.67 17.69
CA LYS A 229 9.41 -8.03 18.17
C LYS A 229 9.45 -6.54 17.83
N TYR A 230 9.04 -6.20 16.60
CA TYR A 230 9.03 -4.84 16.06
C TYR A 230 7.63 -4.48 15.55
N PRO A 231 6.74 -3.93 16.39
CA PRO A 231 5.34 -3.67 16.01
C PRO A 231 5.15 -2.80 14.76
N VAL A 232 6.20 -2.07 14.37
CA VAL A 232 6.24 -1.26 13.14
C VAL A 232 7.54 -1.58 12.38
N LEU A 233 7.43 -1.87 11.08
CA LEU A 233 8.55 -1.83 10.14
C LEU A 233 8.45 -0.55 9.31
N ILE A 234 9.55 0.18 9.21
CA ILE A 234 9.74 1.34 8.34
C ILE A 234 10.52 0.89 7.13
N CYS A 235 9.95 1.01 5.93
CA CYS A 235 10.59 0.61 4.68
C CYS A 235 10.16 1.52 3.52
N PRO A 236 10.77 1.41 2.33
CA PRO A 236 10.30 2.15 1.16
C PRO A 236 8.87 1.79 0.75
N THR A 237 8.05 2.78 0.39
CA THR A 237 6.77 2.55 -0.32
C THR A 237 7.05 2.06 -1.74
N SER A 238 8.04 2.63 -2.38
CA SER A 238 8.61 2.25 -3.67
C SER A 238 10.12 2.44 -3.56
N SER A 239 10.93 1.62 -4.25
CA SER A 239 12.39 1.83 -4.28
C SER A 239 12.81 3.04 -5.11
N GLU A 240 11.88 3.63 -5.86
CA GLU A 240 12.10 4.82 -6.68
C GLU A 240 11.15 5.95 -6.25
N PRO A 241 11.50 7.23 -6.50
CA PRO A 241 10.56 8.34 -6.41
C PRO A 241 9.30 8.09 -7.26
N PRO A 242 8.21 8.87 -7.09
CA PRO A 242 7.06 8.77 -7.96
C PRO A 242 7.45 8.77 -9.43
N PHE A 243 6.98 7.76 -10.17
CA PHE A 243 7.40 7.51 -11.56
C PHE A 243 7.03 8.66 -12.50
N PRO A 244 7.77 8.86 -13.60
CA PRO A 244 7.29 9.63 -14.73
C PRO A 244 5.92 9.14 -15.17
N ASP A 245 5.06 10.06 -15.59
CA ASP A 245 3.73 9.70 -16.08
C ASP A 245 3.79 8.70 -17.24
N LEU A 246 2.89 7.73 -17.27
CA LEU A 246 2.82 6.64 -18.25
C LEU A 246 4.09 5.77 -18.35
N LEU A 247 4.88 5.65 -17.27
CA LEU A 247 6.03 4.74 -17.26
C LEU A 247 5.60 3.28 -17.39
N ASP A 248 4.46 2.93 -16.84
CA ASP A 248 3.86 1.59 -16.91
C ASP A 248 3.53 1.12 -18.35
N LEU A 249 3.27 2.05 -19.26
CA LEU A 249 3.12 1.75 -20.70
C LEU A 249 4.46 1.47 -21.40
N ARG A 250 5.59 1.92 -20.83
CA ARG A 250 6.92 1.87 -21.44
C ARG A 250 7.82 0.84 -20.80
N ASP A 251 7.72 0.66 -19.49
CA ASP A 251 8.60 -0.22 -18.70
C ASP A 251 7.85 -0.75 -17.46
N PHE A 252 6.82 -1.56 -17.70
CA PHE A 252 6.03 -2.20 -16.66
C PHE A 252 6.87 -3.05 -15.68
N PRO A 253 7.88 -3.84 -16.13
CA PRO A 253 8.73 -4.59 -15.22
C PRO A 253 9.46 -3.72 -14.18
N ARG A 254 9.96 -2.54 -14.57
CA ARG A 254 10.58 -1.57 -13.66
C ARG A 254 9.58 -1.09 -12.61
N VAL A 255 8.36 -0.75 -13.03
CA VAL A 255 7.29 -0.29 -12.13
C VAL A 255 6.97 -1.34 -11.07
N ILE A 256 6.80 -2.60 -11.46
CA ILE A 256 6.50 -3.69 -10.51
C ILE A 256 7.68 -3.98 -9.59
N LYS A 257 8.90 -3.99 -10.12
CA LYS A 257 10.11 -4.22 -9.33
C LYS A 257 10.29 -3.16 -8.24
N ALA A 258 10.07 -1.89 -8.58
CA ALA A 258 10.19 -0.81 -7.62
C ALA A 258 9.08 -0.83 -6.54
N GLN A 259 7.91 -1.39 -6.83
CA GLN A 259 6.78 -1.50 -5.90
C GLN A 259 6.72 -2.83 -5.11
N LEU A 260 7.80 -3.59 -5.08
CA LEU A 260 7.86 -4.93 -4.46
C LEU A 260 7.34 -4.94 -3.02
N THR A 261 7.70 -3.95 -2.21
CA THR A 261 7.25 -3.80 -0.81
C THR A 261 5.75 -3.60 -0.65
N GLN A 262 5.07 -3.13 -1.69
CA GLN A 262 3.62 -2.97 -1.69
C GLN A 262 2.90 -4.23 -2.20
N VAL A 263 3.44 -4.84 -3.27
CA VAL A 263 2.82 -5.99 -3.94
C VAL A 263 2.82 -7.24 -3.05
N GLY A 264 3.85 -7.42 -2.21
CA GLY A 264 3.96 -8.59 -1.33
C GLY A 264 3.01 -8.60 -0.14
N LEU A 265 2.71 -7.43 0.45
CA LEU A 265 1.92 -7.36 1.70
C LEU A 265 0.50 -7.93 1.61
N PRO A 266 -0.27 -7.75 0.53
CA PRO A 266 -1.62 -8.30 0.42
C PRO A 266 -1.69 -9.81 0.59
N LEU A 267 -0.65 -10.56 0.21
CA LEU A 267 -0.61 -12.02 0.42
C LEU A 267 -0.82 -12.40 1.88
N MET A 268 -0.16 -11.69 2.81
CA MET A 268 -0.27 -11.94 4.24
C MET A 268 -1.49 -11.27 4.87
N GLY A 269 -2.13 -10.33 4.17
CA GLY A 269 -3.27 -9.57 4.69
C GLY A 269 -2.93 -8.69 5.88
N ILE A 270 -1.66 -8.26 6.02
CA ILE A 270 -1.19 -7.35 7.06
C ILE A 270 -1.37 -5.89 6.64
N PRO A 271 -1.49 -4.94 7.59
CA PRO A 271 -1.69 -3.53 7.26
C PRO A 271 -0.41 -2.85 6.82
N GLY A 272 -0.54 -1.87 5.92
CA GLY A 272 0.53 -0.98 5.48
C GLY A 272 0.02 0.44 5.32
N LEU A 273 0.79 1.42 5.78
CA LEU A 273 0.48 2.84 5.73
C LEU A 273 1.59 3.56 4.99
N SER A 274 1.26 4.25 3.89
CA SER A 274 2.17 5.19 3.24
C SER A 274 2.10 6.53 3.96
N ILE A 275 3.25 7.05 4.40
CA ILE A 275 3.37 8.34 5.08
C ILE A 275 4.34 9.24 4.35
N ILE A 276 3.97 10.52 4.22
CA ILE A 276 4.83 11.53 3.61
C ILE A 276 5.76 12.13 4.65
N THR A 277 7.05 12.23 4.29
CA THR A 277 8.08 12.86 5.11
C THR A 277 8.51 14.24 4.60
N GLY A 278 8.18 14.56 3.34
CA GLY A 278 8.54 15.84 2.73
C GLY A 278 8.37 15.83 1.22
N TYR A 279 9.02 16.78 0.58
CA TYR A 279 9.03 16.96 -0.87
C TYR A 279 10.43 17.27 -1.36
N ASN A 280 10.77 16.81 -2.55
CA ASN A 280 11.90 17.29 -3.32
C ASN A 280 11.40 18.31 -4.35
N GLU A 281 12.15 19.39 -4.55
CA GLU A 281 11.85 20.38 -5.58
C GLU A 281 12.36 19.91 -6.95
N SER A 282 11.60 20.18 -7.99
CA SER A 282 11.98 19.95 -9.38
C SER A 282 11.55 21.13 -10.25
N PRO A 283 12.11 21.30 -11.45
CA PRO A 283 11.69 22.37 -12.36
C PRO A 283 10.19 22.33 -12.75
N ASP A 284 9.59 21.15 -12.71
CA ASP A 284 8.19 20.91 -13.10
C ASP A 284 7.23 20.83 -11.90
N GLY A 285 7.70 21.13 -10.67
CA GLY A 285 6.91 21.10 -9.44
C GLY A 285 7.52 20.23 -8.34
N LYS A 286 6.74 19.95 -7.30
CA LYS A 286 7.17 19.17 -6.15
C LYS A 286 7.07 17.65 -6.42
N ILE A 287 8.01 16.90 -5.89
CA ILE A 287 8.01 15.43 -5.90
C ILE A 287 7.80 14.97 -4.46
N PRO A 288 6.64 14.39 -4.11
CA PRO A 288 6.40 13.87 -2.76
C PRO A 288 7.38 12.76 -2.41
N MET A 289 7.85 12.75 -1.17
CA MET A 289 8.77 11.75 -0.62
C MET A 289 8.23 11.20 0.69
N GLY A 290 8.39 9.92 0.91
CA GLY A 290 7.83 9.28 2.10
C GLY A 290 8.33 7.86 2.33
N ALA A 291 7.71 7.20 3.29
CA ALA A 291 8.01 5.84 3.70
C ALA A 291 6.73 4.99 3.80
N GLN A 292 6.89 3.68 3.87
CA GLN A 292 5.83 2.75 4.23
C GLN A 292 6.05 2.26 5.67
N LEU A 293 5.00 2.30 6.46
CA LEU A 293 4.92 1.64 7.76
C LEU A 293 4.15 0.34 7.60
N VAL A 294 4.73 -0.79 8.00
CA VAL A 294 4.06 -2.11 8.01
C VAL A 294 3.84 -2.54 9.45
N GLY A 295 2.67 -3.04 9.77
CA GLY A 295 2.30 -3.34 11.15
C GLY A 295 1.65 -4.69 11.37
N THR A 296 1.43 -4.98 12.65
CA THR A 296 0.78 -6.21 13.12
C THR A 296 -0.69 -6.22 12.68
N ARG A 297 -1.20 -7.41 12.35
CA ARG A 297 -2.62 -7.58 11.96
C ARG A 297 -3.56 -7.04 13.03
N PHE A 298 -4.55 -6.29 12.57
CA PHE A 298 -5.59 -5.63 13.36
C PHE A 298 -5.06 -4.60 14.38
N ARG A 299 -3.81 -4.14 14.21
CA ARG A 299 -3.20 -3.12 15.04
C ARG A 299 -2.89 -1.84 14.22
N GLU A 300 -3.86 -1.41 13.45
CA GLU A 300 -3.80 -0.13 12.73
C GLU A 300 -3.60 1.05 13.67
N ASP A 301 -4.06 0.93 14.93
CA ASP A 301 -3.83 1.90 16.00
C ASP A 301 -2.34 2.18 16.23
N ILE A 302 -1.49 1.15 16.19
CA ILE A 302 -0.03 1.29 16.35
C ILE A 302 0.57 2.04 15.15
N LEU A 303 0.19 1.65 13.92
CA LEU A 303 0.66 2.34 12.71
C LEU A 303 0.27 3.81 12.71
N ILE A 304 -0.99 4.11 13.06
CA ILE A 304 -1.50 5.48 13.13
C ILE A 304 -0.80 6.26 14.26
N SER A 305 -0.51 5.63 15.41
CA SER A 305 0.26 6.26 16.48
C SER A 305 1.67 6.63 16.01
N ALA A 306 2.39 5.72 15.35
CA ALA A 306 3.71 6.00 14.76
C ALA A 306 3.63 7.11 13.70
N ALA A 307 2.64 7.05 12.83
CA ALA A 307 2.43 8.04 11.79
C ALA A 307 2.14 9.45 12.34
N LYS A 308 1.41 9.58 13.44
CA LYS A 308 1.19 10.87 14.12
C LYS A 308 2.50 11.49 14.61
N GLU A 309 3.40 10.68 15.15
CA GLU A 309 4.72 11.16 15.61
C GLU A 309 5.60 11.62 14.45
N ILE A 310 5.55 10.92 13.31
CA ILE A 310 6.26 11.30 12.09
C ILE A 310 5.65 12.58 11.52
N GLU A 311 4.32 12.67 11.37
CA GLU A 311 3.62 13.83 10.83
C GLU A 311 3.90 15.10 11.65
N ALA A 312 3.86 15.00 12.99
CA ALA A 312 4.12 16.13 13.90
C ALA A 312 5.52 16.74 13.74
N ARG A 313 6.48 15.99 13.16
CA ARG A 313 7.86 16.39 12.90
C ARG A 313 8.15 16.57 11.39
N SER A 314 7.15 16.44 10.55
CA SER A 314 7.23 16.62 9.11
C SER A 314 6.78 18.03 8.69
N PRO A 315 7.21 18.53 7.53
CA PRO A 315 6.57 19.68 6.91
C PRO A 315 5.07 19.44 6.73
N GLN A 316 4.27 20.50 6.90
CA GLN A 316 2.84 20.39 6.68
C GLN A 316 2.54 20.05 5.20
N ILE A 317 1.59 19.14 4.99
CA ILE A 317 1.08 18.86 3.66
C ILE A 317 0.17 20.02 3.25
N GLU A 318 0.56 20.69 2.17
CA GLU A 318 -0.22 21.74 1.53
C GLU A 318 -1.22 21.15 0.54
N ILE A 319 -2.32 21.87 0.31
CA ILE A 319 -3.21 21.56 -0.80
C ILE A 319 -2.45 21.87 -2.09
N ALA A 320 -2.37 20.88 -2.97
CA ALA A 320 -1.75 21.09 -4.26
C ALA A 320 -2.63 21.97 -5.15
N GLU A 321 -2.06 23.00 -5.72
CA GLU A 321 -2.72 23.82 -6.74
C GLU A 321 -2.43 23.17 -8.11
N PRO A 322 -3.47 22.66 -8.81
CA PRO A 322 -3.32 21.96 -10.08
C PRO A 322 -2.92 22.89 -11.25
#